data_257cd87b55c803a0242f89f8d90265d2
#
_entry.id   257cd87b55c803a0242f89f8d90265d2
#
_cell.length_a   1.000
_cell.length_b   1.000
_cell.length_c   1.000
_cell.angle_alpha   90.00
_cell.angle_beta   90.00
_cell.angle_gamma   90.00
#
_symmetry.space_group_name_H-M   'P 1'
#
loop_
_entity.id
_entity.type
_entity.pdbx_description
1 polymer ?
#
loop_
_entity_poly.entity_id
_entity_poly.type
_entity_poly.pdbx_seq_one_letter_code
_entity_poly.pdbx_strand_id
1 'polypeptide(L)'
;MELSQFDFDLPSDLIADRPVSPRETSRMLVGLEPIQDAVFTDFTDYIGKKDLVIVNNSKVMPTYMIGSYEGKQFKITFHKQIDERRWLAFIKPGKKIKLKCKLDLGKNVSCNVISKKSSGEFELITSLDDKEFMKFILEKGFMPLPPYIQKIRKSDKQDFIDYQTVYAREYGSVAALSLIHI
;
A
#
# COMPACT_ATOMS: atom_id res chain seq x y z
N MET A 1 -4.90 16.66 24.08
CA MET A 1 -5.98 16.13 23.22
C MET A 1 -6.06 14.64 23.50
N GLU A 2 -7.16 14.13 24.02
CA GLU A 2 -7.31 12.71 24.38
C GLU A 2 -7.86 11.94 23.20
N LEU A 3 -7.35 10.70 23.02
CA LEU A 3 -7.75 9.83 21.90
C LEU A 3 -9.27 9.53 21.92
N SER A 4 -9.87 9.45 23.11
CA SER A 4 -11.30 9.22 23.30
C SER A 4 -12.20 10.30 22.68
N GLN A 5 -11.69 11.53 22.47
CA GLN A 5 -12.44 12.62 21.80
C GLN A 5 -12.65 12.36 20.31
N PHE A 6 -11.93 11.39 19.72
CA PHE A 6 -12.02 10.97 18.31
C PHE A 6 -12.70 9.61 18.16
N ASP A 7 -13.19 9.03 19.25
CA ASP A 7 -13.90 7.75 19.20
C ASP A 7 -15.38 8.01 18.86
N PHE A 8 -15.84 7.39 17.79
CA PHE A 8 -17.22 7.47 17.31
C PHE A 8 -17.60 6.19 16.58
N ASP A 9 -18.88 5.90 16.52
CA ASP A 9 -19.40 4.77 15.75
C ASP A 9 -19.36 5.11 14.26
N LEU A 10 -18.51 4.37 13.50
CA LEU A 10 -18.41 4.50 12.05
C LEU A 10 -19.12 3.33 11.39
N PRO A 11 -20.33 3.53 10.82
CA PRO A 11 -21.03 2.49 10.07
C PRO A 11 -20.20 1.99 8.89
N SER A 12 -20.18 0.67 8.70
CA SER A 12 -19.33 0.04 7.67
C SER A 12 -19.70 0.41 6.23
N ASP A 13 -20.94 0.77 5.99
CA ASP A 13 -21.47 1.25 4.71
C ASP A 13 -20.99 2.66 4.33
N LEU A 14 -20.48 3.42 5.29
CA LEU A 14 -19.84 4.72 5.05
C LEU A 14 -18.36 4.59 4.66
N ILE A 15 -17.79 3.39 4.70
CA ILE A 15 -16.42 3.12 4.28
C ILE A 15 -16.42 2.80 2.78
N ALA A 16 -15.94 3.76 1.97
CA ALA A 16 -15.79 3.54 0.54
C ALA A 16 -14.74 2.44 0.27
N ASP A 17 -15.10 1.44 -0.52
CA ASP A 17 -14.19 0.37 -0.94
C ASP A 17 -13.49 0.67 -2.27
N ARG A 18 -13.98 1.71 -2.98
CA ARG A 18 -13.39 2.25 -4.22
C ARG A 18 -13.45 3.77 -4.24
N PRO A 19 -12.51 4.43 -4.94
CA PRO A 19 -12.63 5.87 -5.18
C PRO A 19 -13.82 6.17 -6.09
N VAL A 20 -14.33 7.38 -5.97
CA VAL A 20 -15.31 7.91 -6.93
C VAL A 20 -14.68 8.04 -8.32
N SER A 21 -15.48 7.94 -9.35
CA SER A 21 -15.07 8.17 -10.74
C SER A 21 -15.99 9.19 -11.42
N PRO A 22 -15.44 10.29 -11.96
CA PRO A 22 -14.01 10.69 -11.96
C PRO A 22 -13.47 11.03 -10.57
N ARG A 23 -12.15 10.84 -10.37
CA ARG A 23 -11.48 10.97 -9.04
C ARG A 23 -11.60 12.38 -8.44
N GLU A 24 -11.56 13.40 -9.29
CA GLU A 24 -11.67 14.81 -8.94
C GLU A 24 -13.06 15.22 -8.42
N THR A 25 -14.06 14.38 -8.61
CA THR A 25 -15.42 14.62 -8.05
C THR A 25 -15.58 14.13 -6.62
N SER A 26 -14.49 13.71 -5.97
CA SER A 26 -14.53 13.30 -4.57
C SER A 26 -15.02 14.44 -3.68
N ARG A 27 -15.79 14.08 -2.65
CA ARG A 27 -16.27 15.06 -1.66
C ARG A 27 -15.09 15.65 -0.88
N MET A 28 -15.18 16.94 -0.60
CA MET A 28 -14.21 17.69 0.18
C MET A 28 -14.96 18.43 1.30
N LEU A 29 -14.45 18.30 2.53
CA LEU A 29 -14.93 19.09 3.66
C LEU A 29 -14.03 20.31 3.82
N VAL A 30 -14.61 21.51 3.73
CA VAL A 30 -13.90 22.76 3.97
C VAL A 30 -14.06 23.12 5.45
N GLY A 31 -12.96 23.00 6.21
CA GLY A 31 -12.92 23.23 7.66
C GLY A 31 -12.81 24.71 8.07
N LEU A 32 -13.22 25.63 7.21
CA LEU A 32 -13.33 27.05 7.52
C LEU A 32 -14.72 27.36 8.11
N GLU A 33 -14.84 28.47 8.88
CA GLU A 33 -16.12 28.88 9.42
C GLU A 33 -16.90 29.73 8.38
N PRO A 34 -18.15 29.37 8.05
CA PRO A 34 -18.84 28.12 8.42
C PRO A 34 -18.29 26.89 7.69
N ILE A 35 -18.36 25.73 8.36
CA ILE A 35 -17.98 24.45 7.73
C ILE A 35 -18.88 24.20 6.51
N GLN A 36 -18.28 23.79 5.38
CA GLN A 36 -18.98 23.61 4.11
C GLN A 36 -18.61 22.28 3.46
N ASP A 37 -19.59 21.65 2.81
CA ASP A 37 -19.38 20.56 1.88
C ASP A 37 -19.05 21.11 0.49
N ALA A 38 -18.01 20.55 -0.14
CA ALA A 38 -17.55 20.91 -1.47
C ALA A 38 -17.14 19.64 -2.25
N VAL A 39 -16.69 19.79 -3.48
CA VAL A 39 -16.03 18.75 -4.26
C VAL A 39 -14.58 19.12 -4.50
N PHE A 40 -13.72 18.11 -4.75
CA PHE A 40 -12.29 18.37 -4.86
C PHE A 40 -11.92 19.29 -6.03
N THR A 41 -12.75 19.37 -7.07
CA THR A 41 -12.58 20.35 -8.18
C THR A 41 -12.57 21.79 -7.68
N ASP A 42 -13.25 22.10 -6.56
CA ASP A 42 -13.33 23.42 -6.00
C ASP A 42 -12.08 23.78 -5.17
N PHE A 43 -11.14 22.83 -5.02
CA PHE A 43 -9.93 23.02 -4.20
C PHE A 43 -9.12 24.25 -4.63
N THR A 44 -9.10 24.54 -5.93
CA THR A 44 -8.38 25.72 -6.46
C THR A 44 -8.93 27.06 -5.98
N ASP A 45 -10.18 27.12 -5.54
CA ASP A 45 -10.79 28.35 -5.05
C ASP A 45 -10.29 28.72 -3.65
N TYR A 46 -9.69 27.74 -2.96
CA TYR A 46 -9.12 27.89 -1.61
C TYR A 46 -7.61 28.12 -1.62
N ILE A 47 -6.97 28.18 -2.81
CA ILE A 47 -5.52 28.36 -2.95
C ILE A 47 -5.21 29.71 -3.58
N GLY A 48 -4.39 30.52 -2.90
CA GLY A 48 -3.92 31.81 -3.37
C GLY A 48 -2.57 31.73 -4.10
N LYS A 49 -2.20 32.82 -4.78
CA LYS A 49 -0.93 32.93 -5.52
C LYS A 49 0.33 32.76 -4.63
N LYS A 50 0.20 32.88 -3.33
CA LYS A 50 1.31 32.77 -2.35
C LYS A 50 1.39 31.38 -1.71
N ASP A 51 0.44 30.51 -2.00
CA ASP A 51 0.40 29.19 -1.41
C ASP A 51 1.27 28.20 -2.22
N LEU A 52 1.89 27.29 -1.51
CA LEU A 52 2.66 26.17 -2.08
C LEU A 52 1.92 24.87 -1.86
N VAL A 53 1.52 24.21 -2.93
CA VAL A 53 0.88 22.89 -2.85
C VAL A 53 1.93 21.81 -3.07
N ILE A 54 2.13 20.97 -2.07
CA ILE A 54 3.05 19.83 -2.12
C ILE A 54 2.24 18.56 -2.31
N VAL A 55 2.57 17.76 -3.33
CA VAL A 55 1.87 16.52 -3.67
C VAL A 55 2.83 15.33 -3.68
N ASN A 56 2.30 14.15 -3.37
CA ASN A 56 3.05 12.91 -3.47
C ASN A 56 2.93 12.35 -4.89
N ASN A 57 4.05 12.27 -5.63
CA ASN A 57 4.09 11.70 -6.98
C ASN A 57 4.55 10.23 -7.01
N SER A 58 4.75 9.60 -5.85
CA SER A 58 5.17 8.20 -5.80
C SER A 58 4.05 7.27 -6.24
N LYS A 59 4.36 6.39 -7.19
CA LYS A 59 3.47 5.33 -7.66
C LYS A 59 3.58 4.10 -6.77
N VAL A 60 2.43 3.59 -6.34
CA VAL A 60 2.37 2.36 -5.54
C VAL A 60 2.72 1.16 -6.39
N MET A 61 3.60 0.31 -5.88
CA MET A 61 3.99 -0.94 -6.51
C MET A 61 3.08 -2.09 -6.05
N PRO A 62 2.80 -3.08 -6.91
CA PRO A 62 1.99 -4.26 -6.55
C PRO A 62 2.81 -5.28 -5.75
N THR A 63 3.29 -4.88 -4.58
CA THR A 63 4.25 -5.64 -3.77
C THR A 63 3.62 -6.73 -2.88
N TYR A 64 2.29 -6.88 -2.92
CA TYR A 64 1.59 -7.93 -2.20
C TYR A 64 1.57 -9.22 -3.02
N MET A 65 2.06 -10.31 -2.43
CA MET A 65 2.18 -11.62 -3.07
C MET A 65 1.69 -12.73 -2.16
N ILE A 66 1.32 -13.85 -2.77
CA ILE A 66 1.05 -15.11 -2.06
C ILE A 66 2.24 -16.03 -2.33
N GLY A 67 2.92 -16.41 -1.25
CA GLY A 67 3.96 -17.44 -1.29
C GLY A 67 3.50 -18.73 -0.62
N SER A 68 4.15 -19.85 -0.93
CA SER A 68 3.87 -21.14 -0.30
C SER A 68 5.11 -21.75 0.35
N TYR A 69 4.89 -22.44 1.48
CA TYR A 69 5.89 -23.21 2.20
C TYR A 69 5.22 -24.37 2.94
N GLU A 70 5.74 -25.59 2.79
CA GLU A 70 5.18 -26.83 3.38
C GLU A 70 3.65 -26.95 3.15
N GLY A 71 3.19 -26.67 1.92
CA GLY A 71 1.77 -26.74 1.56
C GLY A 71 0.87 -25.65 2.15
N LYS A 72 1.43 -24.69 2.87
CA LYS A 72 0.70 -23.57 3.47
C LYS A 72 0.95 -22.28 2.69
N GLN A 73 -0.09 -21.45 2.57
CA GLN A 73 0.00 -20.15 1.93
C GLN A 73 0.33 -19.05 2.94
N PHE A 74 1.14 -18.09 2.49
CA PHE A 74 1.56 -16.93 3.24
C PHE A 74 1.36 -15.67 2.42
N LYS A 75 0.80 -14.64 3.04
CA LYS A 75 0.67 -13.30 2.50
C LYS A 75 1.98 -12.56 2.74
N ILE A 76 2.63 -12.09 1.69
CA ILE A 76 3.92 -11.42 1.74
C ILE A 76 3.74 -10.02 1.16
N THR A 77 4.15 -8.99 1.88
CA THR A 77 4.17 -7.61 1.39
C THR A 77 5.61 -7.12 1.44
N PHE A 78 6.26 -7.04 0.29
CA PHE A 78 7.58 -6.45 0.16
C PHE A 78 7.45 -4.93 0.29
N HIS A 79 8.29 -4.29 1.11
CA HIS A 79 8.13 -2.85 1.33
C HIS A 79 9.43 -2.05 1.26
N LYS A 80 10.59 -2.70 1.37
CA LYS A 80 11.88 -2.01 1.28
C LYS A 80 12.93 -2.93 0.69
N GLN A 81 13.58 -2.48 -0.35
CA GLN A 81 14.79 -3.09 -0.88
C GLN A 81 15.99 -2.70 0.00
N ILE A 82 16.86 -3.65 0.30
CA ILE A 82 18.11 -3.44 1.04
C ILE A 82 19.29 -3.36 0.08
N ASP A 83 19.36 -4.33 -0.84
CA ASP A 83 20.35 -4.40 -1.91
C ASP A 83 19.79 -5.22 -3.09
N GLU A 84 20.66 -5.64 -4.04
CA GLU A 84 20.26 -6.30 -5.30
C GLU A 84 19.31 -7.50 -5.17
N ARG A 85 19.34 -8.20 -4.03
CA ARG A 85 18.50 -9.39 -3.80
C ARG A 85 17.80 -9.40 -2.46
N ARG A 86 18.17 -8.50 -1.55
CA ARG A 86 17.60 -8.50 -0.19
C ARG A 86 16.49 -7.49 -0.05
N TRP A 87 15.39 -7.96 0.53
CA TRP A 87 14.19 -7.18 0.76
C TRP A 87 13.69 -7.33 2.19
N LEU A 88 13.10 -6.27 2.72
CA LEU A 88 12.26 -6.35 3.90
C LEU A 88 10.81 -6.56 3.46
N ALA A 89 10.13 -7.46 4.18
CA ALA A 89 8.74 -7.78 3.93
C ALA A 89 7.98 -8.09 5.22
N PHE A 90 6.69 -7.83 5.22
CA PHE A 90 5.78 -8.39 6.21
C PHE A 90 5.22 -9.71 5.71
N ILE A 91 5.18 -10.74 6.60
CA ILE A 91 4.63 -12.06 6.27
C ILE A 91 3.51 -12.39 7.25
N LYS A 92 2.37 -12.83 6.73
CA LYS A 92 1.23 -13.29 7.54
C LYS A 92 0.79 -14.69 7.10
N PRO A 93 0.63 -15.63 8.05
CA PRO A 93 0.86 -15.56 9.50
C PRO A 93 2.35 -15.68 9.87
N GLY A 94 2.97 -14.62 10.36
CA GLY A 94 4.43 -14.56 10.62
C GLY A 94 4.92 -15.49 11.75
N LYS A 95 4.03 -15.96 12.65
CA LYS A 95 4.38 -16.94 13.70
C LYS A 95 4.64 -18.34 13.14
N LYS A 96 4.16 -18.65 11.93
CA LYS A 96 4.28 -19.97 11.29
C LYS A 96 5.45 -20.08 10.32
N ILE A 97 6.18 -18.99 10.11
CA ILE A 97 7.37 -18.95 9.25
C ILE A 97 8.60 -19.34 10.05
N LYS A 98 9.34 -20.31 9.53
CA LYS A 98 10.65 -20.70 10.06
C LYS A 98 11.75 -19.89 9.38
N LEU A 99 12.78 -19.54 10.14
CA LEU A 99 14.00 -18.97 9.58
C LEU A 99 14.69 -19.99 8.64
N LYS A 100 15.35 -19.50 7.61
CA LYS A 100 16.02 -20.30 6.56
C LYS A 100 15.07 -21.14 5.70
N CYS A 101 13.74 -20.95 5.81
CA CYS A 101 12.81 -21.60 4.90
C CYS A 101 12.82 -20.90 3.53
N LYS A 102 12.49 -21.68 2.49
CA LYS A 102 12.32 -21.21 1.12
C LYS A 102 10.83 -21.07 0.82
N LEU A 103 10.39 -19.85 0.57
CA LEU A 103 9.04 -19.54 0.12
C LEU A 103 9.00 -19.59 -1.41
N ASP A 104 8.11 -20.39 -1.95
CA ASP A 104 7.82 -20.43 -3.39
C ASP A 104 6.83 -19.32 -3.73
N LEU A 105 7.17 -18.44 -4.66
CA LEU A 105 6.33 -17.35 -5.17
C LEU A 105 5.67 -17.69 -6.52
N GLY A 106 5.90 -18.93 -7.02
CA GLY A 106 5.43 -19.37 -8.33
C GLY A 106 6.38 -19.00 -9.48
N LYS A 107 6.15 -19.58 -10.66
CA LYS A 107 6.97 -19.33 -11.86
C LYS A 107 8.48 -19.56 -11.66
N ASN A 108 8.87 -20.52 -10.84
CA ASN A 108 10.26 -20.81 -10.43
C ASN A 108 10.95 -19.67 -9.66
N VAL A 109 10.19 -18.68 -9.17
CA VAL A 109 10.70 -17.61 -8.32
C VAL A 109 10.47 -17.96 -6.86
N SER A 110 11.47 -17.73 -6.04
CA SER A 110 11.42 -18.01 -4.60
C SER A 110 12.16 -16.96 -3.79
N CYS A 111 11.92 -16.93 -2.48
CA CYS A 111 12.74 -16.19 -1.56
C CYS A 111 13.06 -17.01 -0.31
N ASN A 112 14.25 -16.82 0.25
CA ASN A 112 14.70 -17.43 1.48
C ASN A 112 14.51 -16.44 2.64
N VAL A 113 13.95 -16.92 3.73
CA VAL A 113 13.78 -16.13 4.97
C VAL A 113 15.09 -16.13 5.74
N ILE A 114 15.74 -14.98 5.84
CA ILE A 114 17.07 -14.84 6.48
C ILE A 114 16.94 -14.54 7.97
N SER A 115 16.17 -13.52 8.28
CA SER A 115 16.00 -13.06 9.66
C SER A 115 14.59 -12.51 9.89
N LYS A 116 14.25 -12.38 11.17
CA LYS A 116 13.05 -11.67 11.62
C LYS A 116 13.46 -10.58 12.57
N LYS A 117 13.08 -9.35 12.30
CA LYS A 117 13.36 -8.18 13.13
C LYS A 117 12.37 -8.06 14.29
N SER A 118 12.75 -7.32 15.32
CA SER A 118 11.89 -7.00 16.47
C SER A 118 10.64 -6.21 16.06
N SER A 119 10.72 -5.43 14.97
CA SER A 119 9.58 -4.73 14.33
C SER A 119 8.54 -5.67 13.70
N GLY A 120 8.83 -6.99 13.62
CA GLY A 120 7.98 -7.97 12.95
C GLY A 120 8.22 -8.11 11.44
N GLU A 121 9.15 -7.36 10.89
CA GLU A 121 9.62 -7.48 9.51
C GLU A 121 10.49 -8.71 9.32
N PHE A 122 10.44 -9.28 8.14
CA PHE A 122 11.33 -10.36 7.72
C PHE A 122 12.31 -9.85 6.66
N GLU A 123 13.55 -10.26 6.78
CA GLU A 123 14.56 -10.09 5.74
C GLU A 123 14.55 -11.31 4.83
N LEU A 124 14.40 -11.08 3.53
CA LEU A 124 14.28 -12.10 2.51
C LEU A 124 15.38 -11.92 1.46
N ILE A 125 15.93 -13.04 0.95
CA ILE A 125 16.78 -13.05 -0.25
C ILE A 125 15.97 -13.67 -1.37
N THR A 126 15.82 -12.96 -2.48
CA THR A 126 15.12 -13.43 -3.69
C THR A 126 16.03 -14.29 -4.56
N SER A 127 15.45 -15.22 -5.33
CA SER A 127 16.18 -16.04 -6.30
C SER A 127 16.56 -15.26 -7.56
N LEU A 128 15.90 -14.15 -7.83
CA LEU A 128 16.13 -13.25 -8.93
C LEU A 128 16.99 -12.06 -8.50
N ASP A 129 17.67 -11.43 -9.43
CA ASP A 129 18.25 -10.12 -9.21
C ASP A 129 17.18 -9.03 -9.12
N ASP A 130 17.58 -7.80 -8.82
CA ASP A 130 16.67 -6.68 -8.59
C ASP A 130 15.77 -6.38 -9.79
N LYS A 131 16.35 -6.28 -10.98
CA LYS A 131 15.60 -5.93 -12.21
C LYS A 131 14.58 -7.01 -12.56
N GLU A 132 14.99 -8.27 -12.48
CA GLU A 132 14.12 -9.40 -12.74
C GLU A 132 13.03 -9.54 -11.68
N PHE A 133 13.36 -9.30 -10.40
CA PHE A 133 12.40 -9.38 -9.33
C PHE A 133 11.39 -8.22 -9.38
N MET A 134 11.83 -7.00 -9.72
CA MET A 134 10.93 -5.87 -9.96
C MET A 134 9.96 -6.17 -11.11
N LYS A 135 10.44 -6.72 -12.22
CA LYS A 135 9.58 -7.14 -13.32
C LYS A 135 8.58 -8.20 -12.87
N PHE A 136 9.03 -9.18 -12.10
CA PHE A 136 8.17 -10.23 -11.54
C PHE A 136 7.07 -9.66 -10.63
N ILE A 137 7.42 -8.73 -9.73
CA ILE A 137 6.45 -8.02 -8.86
C ILE A 137 5.41 -7.28 -9.70
N LEU A 138 5.83 -6.53 -10.72
CA LEU A 138 4.92 -5.77 -11.58
C LEU A 138 3.96 -6.66 -12.37
N GLU A 139 4.39 -7.86 -12.75
CA GLU A 139 3.58 -8.81 -13.51
C GLU A 139 2.66 -9.69 -12.65
N LYS A 140 3.09 -10.07 -11.44
CA LYS A 140 2.45 -11.11 -10.63
C LYS A 140 1.96 -10.65 -9.27
N GLY A 141 2.42 -9.48 -8.81
CA GLY A 141 2.00 -8.91 -7.54
C GLY A 141 0.58 -8.34 -7.60
N PHE A 142 0.03 -8.14 -6.43
CA PHE A 142 -1.24 -7.47 -6.20
C PHE A 142 -1.00 -6.13 -5.49
N MET A 143 -1.92 -5.21 -5.63
CA MET A 143 -1.86 -3.96 -4.88
C MET A 143 -1.99 -4.23 -3.37
N PRO A 144 -1.11 -3.66 -2.54
CA PRO A 144 -1.10 -3.89 -1.09
C PRO A 144 -2.19 -3.07 -0.40
N LEU A 145 -3.45 -3.41 -0.65
CA LEU A 145 -4.61 -2.71 -0.11
C LEU A 145 -4.58 -2.68 1.43
N PRO A 146 -5.10 -1.61 2.05
CA PRO A 146 -5.25 -1.52 3.50
C PRO A 146 -6.06 -2.69 4.08
N PRO A 147 -5.77 -3.13 5.32
CA PRO A 147 -6.45 -4.27 5.92
C PRO A 147 -7.97 -4.13 6.00
N TYR A 148 -8.50 -2.92 6.18
CA TYR A 148 -9.95 -2.68 6.25
C TYR A 148 -10.62 -2.89 4.89
N ILE A 149 -9.98 -2.51 3.78
CA ILE A 149 -10.48 -2.82 2.44
C ILE A 149 -10.37 -4.32 2.14
N GLN A 150 -9.25 -4.98 2.54
CA GLN A 150 -9.08 -6.42 2.35
C GLN A 150 -10.14 -7.27 3.09
N LYS A 151 -10.79 -6.73 4.13
CA LYS A 151 -11.92 -7.38 4.81
C LYS A 151 -13.20 -7.31 3.99
N ILE A 152 -13.40 -6.25 3.21
CA ILE A 152 -14.60 -6.03 2.39
C ILE A 152 -14.49 -6.79 1.07
N ARG A 153 -13.32 -6.70 0.40
CA ARG A 153 -13.09 -7.32 -0.91
C ARG A 153 -11.65 -7.76 -1.12
N LYS A 154 -11.44 -8.63 -2.10
CA LYS A 154 -10.10 -9.01 -2.57
C LYS A 154 -9.56 -7.93 -3.52
N SER A 155 -8.23 -7.86 -3.63
CA SER A 155 -7.56 -7.04 -4.65
C SER A 155 -7.83 -7.60 -6.04
N ASP A 156 -8.04 -6.71 -7.01
CA ASP A 156 -8.25 -7.04 -8.42
C ASP A 156 -7.45 -6.12 -9.35
N LYS A 157 -7.64 -6.25 -10.66
CA LYS A 157 -6.91 -5.45 -11.65
C LYS A 157 -7.23 -3.96 -11.62
N GLN A 158 -8.44 -3.60 -11.20
CA GLN A 158 -8.84 -2.21 -11.11
C GLN A 158 -8.03 -1.45 -10.04
N ASP A 159 -7.55 -2.16 -9.01
CA ASP A 159 -6.74 -1.55 -7.95
C ASP A 159 -5.39 -0.99 -8.45
N PHE A 160 -4.88 -1.44 -9.59
CA PHE A 160 -3.70 -0.84 -10.22
C PHE A 160 -3.93 0.62 -10.62
N ILE A 161 -5.19 0.99 -10.84
CA ILE A 161 -5.63 2.34 -11.16
C ILE A 161 -6.13 3.03 -9.89
N ASP A 162 -7.00 2.36 -9.14
CA ASP A 162 -7.71 2.94 -7.99
C ASP A 162 -6.79 3.21 -6.80
N TYR A 163 -5.84 2.31 -6.53
CA TYR A 163 -4.93 2.44 -5.39
C TYR A 163 -3.64 3.20 -5.74
N GLN A 164 -3.83 4.35 -6.38
CA GLN A 164 -2.78 5.31 -6.72
C GLN A 164 -3.18 6.71 -6.31
N THR A 165 -2.21 7.59 -6.02
CA THR A 165 -2.52 9.03 -6.01
C THR A 165 -2.75 9.50 -7.44
N VAL A 166 -3.56 10.56 -7.63
CA VAL A 166 -3.78 11.15 -8.97
C VAL A 166 -2.49 11.77 -9.55
N TYR A 167 -1.50 12.03 -8.72
CA TYR A 167 -0.20 12.60 -9.08
C TYR A 167 0.87 11.53 -9.32
N ALA A 168 0.56 10.24 -9.17
CA ALA A 168 1.53 9.15 -9.23
C ALA A 168 2.25 9.07 -10.60
N ARG A 169 3.58 9.16 -10.59
CA ARG A 169 4.44 9.09 -11.77
C ARG A 169 5.56 8.08 -11.61
N GLU A 170 6.30 8.16 -10.49
CA GLU A 170 7.53 7.40 -10.25
C GLU A 170 7.26 6.25 -9.27
N TYR A 171 7.62 5.03 -9.63
CA TYR A 171 7.53 3.90 -8.70
C TYR A 171 8.43 4.11 -7.48
N GLY A 172 7.91 3.85 -6.28
CA GLY A 172 8.70 4.04 -5.05
C GLY A 172 7.90 3.89 -3.77
N SER A 173 6.60 3.63 -3.85
CA SER A 173 5.75 3.47 -2.67
C SER A 173 5.15 2.08 -2.59
N VAL A 174 4.90 1.62 -1.37
CA VAL A 174 4.16 0.37 -1.09
C VAL A 174 2.77 0.65 -0.51
N ALA A 175 2.40 1.92 -0.37
CA ALA A 175 1.07 2.33 0.06
C ALA A 175 0.74 3.70 -0.55
N ALA A 176 -0.54 3.93 -0.82
CA ALA A 176 -1.04 5.25 -1.20
C ALA A 176 -1.10 6.13 0.06
N LEU A 177 0.05 6.65 0.46
CA LEU A 177 0.21 7.44 1.68
C LEU A 177 0.06 8.94 1.39
N SER A 178 -0.50 9.65 2.38
CA SER A 178 -0.39 11.10 2.46
C SER A 178 1.06 11.50 2.82
N LEU A 179 1.39 12.76 2.65
CA LEU A 179 2.65 13.35 3.09
C LEU A 179 2.66 13.40 4.62
N ILE A 180 3.62 12.71 5.25
CA ILE A 180 3.71 12.63 6.73
C ILE A 180 4.74 13.63 7.26
N HIS A 181 5.82 13.85 6.52
CA HIS A 181 6.90 14.77 6.89
C HIS A 181 7.22 15.70 5.73
N ILE A 182 7.19 16.96 5.99
CA ILE A 182 7.59 18.04 5.07
C ILE A 182 8.72 18.81 5.73
#